data_bce1cd5e0e59d57c89ffa26af8b94cce
#
_entry.id   bce1cd5e0e59d57c89ffa26af8b94cce
#
_cell.length_a   1.000
_cell.length_b   1.000
_cell.length_c   1.000
_cell.angle_alpha   90.00
_cell.angle_beta   90.00
_cell.angle_gamma   90.00
#
_symmetry.space_group_name_H-M   'P 1'
#
loop_
_entity.id
_entity.type
_entity.pdbx_description
1 polymer ?
#
loop_
_entity_poly.entity_id
_entity_poly.type
_entity_poly.pdbx_seq_one_letter_code
_entity_poly.pdbx_strand_id
1 'polypeptide(L)'
;HDYWWATAAKFRAFCEANGFTTLELLHNNCFFYGNHAVCGTRGWFLEEEQKPHNAKVLNRELLRLETSLKAAGEKPILCFLHYPPLYQGYECPEILKLLDRYNVERCCYGHLHGPVIRRRIEGTCGKTAFSLISADYLGFVPKKICEI
;
A
#
# COMPACT_ATOMS: atom_id res chain seq x y z
N HIS A 1 8.10 8.08 4.28
CA HIS A 1 9.31 7.42 4.83
C HIS A 1 9.54 7.73 6.31
N ASP A 2 8.75 8.61 6.93
CA ASP A 2 9.08 9.21 8.23
C ASP A 2 9.21 8.22 9.39
N TYR A 3 8.50 7.10 9.34
CA TYR A 3 8.50 6.11 10.43
C TYR A 3 9.04 4.72 10.06
N TRP A 4 9.67 4.56 8.91
CA TRP A 4 10.17 3.25 8.48
C TRP A 4 11.36 2.72 9.26
N TRP A 5 12.12 3.60 9.85
CA TRP A 5 13.21 3.30 10.76
C TRP A 5 12.75 2.93 12.18
N ALA A 6 11.43 3.03 12.45
CA ALA A 6 10.82 2.66 13.72
C ALA A 6 9.99 1.37 13.60
N THR A 7 9.74 0.72 14.73
CA THR A 7 8.81 -0.41 14.81
C THR A 7 7.38 0.09 15.05
N ALA A 8 6.38 -0.76 14.74
CA ALA A 8 4.98 -0.43 15.05
C ALA A 8 4.76 -0.13 16.55
N ALA A 9 5.49 -0.82 17.44
CA ALA A 9 5.44 -0.55 18.87
C ALA A 9 5.96 0.85 19.22
N LYS A 10 7.07 1.28 18.60
CA LYS A 10 7.60 2.65 18.80
C LYS A 10 6.64 3.72 18.28
N PHE A 11 6.01 3.46 17.13
CA PHE A 11 5.00 4.38 16.59
C PHE A 11 3.81 4.53 17.54
N ARG A 12 3.28 3.41 18.05
CA ARG A 12 2.17 3.45 19.03
C ARG A 12 2.55 4.18 20.30
N ALA A 13 3.73 3.89 20.86
CA ALA A 13 4.24 4.60 22.05
C ALA A 13 4.40 6.11 21.80
N PHE A 14 4.84 6.51 20.60
CA PHE A 14 4.90 7.92 20.21
C PHE A 14 3.52 8.56 20.14
N CYS A 15 2.54 7.90 19.53
CA CYS A 15 1.16 8.40 19.46
C CYS A 15 0.56 8.56 20.87
N GLU A 16 0.73 7.56 21.73
CA GLU A 16 0.26 7.59 23.13
C GLU A 16 0.88 8.73 23.91
N ALA A 17 2.21 8.87 23.86
CA ALA A 17 2.93 9.92 24.57
C ALA A 17 2.56 11.35 24.12
N ASN A 18 2.06 11.52 22.89
CA ASN A 18 1.67 12.81 22.33
C ASN A 18 0.14 13.01 22.25
N GLY A 19 -0.65 12.09 22.80
CA GLY A 19 -2.11 12.21 22.82
C GLY A 19 -2.75 12.06 21.43
N PHE A 20 -2.09 11.41 20.46
CA PHE A 20 -2.64 11.15 19.14
C PHE A 20 -3.57 9.94 19.17
N THR A 21 -4.85 10.17 19.41
CA THR A 21 -5.87 9.13 19.57
C THR A 21 -6.54 8.72 18.26
N THR A 22 -6.31 9.46 17.17
CA THR A 22 -6.96 9.26 15.86
C THR A 22 -6.01 8.72 14.79
N LEU A 23 -4.74 8.50 15.13
CA LEU A 23 -3.75 7.96 14.22
C LEU A 23 -3.59 6.45 14.41
N GLU A 24 -3.76 5.72 13.33
CA GLU A 24 -3.57 4.28 13.28
C GLU A 24 -2.55 3.89 12.21
N LEU A 25 -1.85 2.78 12.43
CA LEU A 25 -0.85 2.27 11.52
C LEU A 25 -1.39 1.10 10.69
N LEU A 26 -1.50 1.32 9.39
CA LEU A 26 -1.77 0.26 8.42
C LEU A 26 -0.46 -0.45 8.08
N HIS A 27 -0.26 -1.66 8.60
CA HIS A 27 1.03 -2.35 8.47
C HIS A 27 0.94 -3.79 7.95
N ASN A 28 0.00 -4.57 8.40
CA ASN A 28 -0.37 -5.92 7.98
C ASN A 28 -1.72 -6.31 8.60
N ASN A 29 -2.49 -5.33 8.92
CA ASN A 29 -3.82 -5.37 9.50
C ASN A 29 -4.84 -4.85 8.48
N CYS A 30 -6.09 -4.80 8.89
CA CYS A 30 -7.19 -4.23 8.13
C CYS A 30 -7.99 -3.31 9.05
N PHE A 31 -8.44 -2.19 8.50
CA PHE A 31 -9.44 -1.32 9.11
C PHE A 31 -10.73 -1.36 8.29
N PHE A 32 -11.84 -0.96 8.89
CA PHE A 32 -13.11 -0.88 8.19
C PHE A 32 -13.60 0.57 8.17
N TYR A 33 -14.06 1.01 7.00
CA TYR A 33 -14.61 2.32 6.79
C TYR A 33 -15.88 2.22 5.93
N GLY A 34 -17.04 2.47 6.54
CA GLY A 34 -18.32 2.20 5.90
C GLY A 34 -18.42 0.73 5.51
N ASN A 35 -18.72 0.47 4.24
CA ASN A 35 -18.78 -0.90 3.71
C ASN A 35 -17.44 -1.44 3.20
N HIS A 36 -16.37 -0.65 3.21
CA HIS A 36 -15.07 -1.03 2.67
C HIS A 36 -14.11 -1.53 3.74
N ALA A 37 -13.22 -2.43 3.34
CA ALA A 37 -12.05 -2.84 4.08
C ALA A 37 -10.84 -2.04 3.57
N VAL A 38 -10.10 -1.41 4.49
CA VAL A 38 -8.87 -0.67 4.22
C VAL A 38 -7.71 -1.58 4.57
N CYS A 39 -7.05 -2.10 3.55
CA CYS A 39 -5.95 -3.05 3.65
C CYS A 39 -4.66 -2.46 3.12
N GLY A 40 -3.53 -3.03 3.48
CA GLY A 40 -2.26 -2.64 2.90
C GLY A 40 -1.05 -2.97 3.74
N THR A 41 0.08 -2.69 3.14
CA THR A 41 1.42 -2.80 3.74
C THR A 41 2.36 -1.85 3.00
N ARG A 42 3.63 -1.86 3.41
CA ARG A 42 4.64 -1.08 2.70
C ARG A 42 4.76 -1.45 1.22
N GLY A 43 4.52 -2.72 0.87
CA GLY A 43 4.87 -3.26 -0.44
C GLY A 43 6.40 -3.43 -0.59
N TRP A 44 6.83 -3.84 -1.75
CA TRP A 44 8.23 -3.95 -2.11
C TRP A 44 8.42 -3.92 -3.62
N PHE A 45 9.59 -3.48 -4.06
CA PHE A 45 10.04 -3.65 -5.44
C PHE A 45 11.42 -4.29 -5.45
N LEU A 46 11.75 -4.99 -6.53
CA LEU A 46 13.04 -5.66 -6.69
C LEU A 46 14.04 -4.68 -7.27
N GLU A 47 15.07 -4.34 -6.51
CA GLU A 47 16.28 -3.69 -7.03
C GLU A 47 17.20 -4.76 -7.59
N GLU A 48 17.70 -4.58 -8.81
CA GLU A 48 18.50 -5.60 -9.51
C GLU A 48 19.78 -5.99 -8.78
N GLU A 49 20.37 -5.08 -8.01
CA GLU A 49 21.68 -5.28 -7.38
C GLU A 49 21.68 -6.16 -6.12
N GLN A 50 20.51 -6.47 -5.51
CA GLN A 50 20.41 -7.17 -4.21
C GLN A 50 19.51 -8.41 -4.26
N LYS A 51 19.58 -9.21 -5.32
CA LYS A 51 18.66 -10.33 -5.59
C LYS A 51 18.33 -11.28 -4.43
N PRO A 52 19.29 -11.84 -3.64
CA PRO A 52 18.95 -12.80 -2.57
C PRO A 52 18.28 -12.13 -1.37
N HIS A 53 18.68 -10.92 -1.02
CA HIS A 53 18.08 -10.16 0.08
C HIS A 53 16.67 -9.70 -0.29
N ASN A 54 16.50 -9.18 -1.49
CA ASN A 54 15.24 -8.70 -2.00
C ASN A 54 14.16 -9.78 -2.07
N ALA A 55 14.51 -11.03 -2.46
CA ALA A 55 13.57 -12.14 -2.48
C ALA A 55 13.00 -12.47 -1.08
N LYS A 56 13.86 -12.48 -0.05
CA LYS A 56 13.42 -12.69 1.34
C LYS A 56 12.50 -11.56 1.83
N VAL A 57 12.83 -10.32 1.49
CA VAL A 57 12.02 -9.15 1.87
C VAL A 57 10.69 -9.19 1.12
N LEU A 58 10.69 -9.46 -0.18
CA LEU A 58 9.47 -9.60 -0.97
C LEU A 58 8.55 -10.69 -0.40
N ASN A 59 9.08 -11.88 -0.12
CA ASN A 59 8.27 -12.98 0.45
C ASN A 59 7.61 -12.58 1.78
N ARG A 60 8.34 -11.86 2.64
CA ARG A 60 7.78 -11.35 3.88
C ARG A 60 6.68 -10.30 3.65
N GLU A 61 6.87 -9.41 2.69
CA GLU A 61 5.86 -8.40 2.34
C GLU A 61 4.62 -9.03 1.70
N LEU A 62 4.77 -10.07 0.89
CA LEU A 62 3.67 -10.85 0.33
C LEU A 62 2.82 -11.50 1.45
N LEU A 63 3.47 -12.13 2.44
CA LEU A 63 2.77 -12.70 3.60
C LEU A 63 2.03 -11.64 4.41
N ARG A 64 2.62 -10.46 4.60
CA ARG A 64 2.00 -9.33 5.29
C ARG A 64 0.81 -8.79 4.53
N LEU A 65 0.96 -8.59 3.22
CA LEU A 65 -0.13 -8.14 2.36
C LEU A 65 -1.27 -9.15 2.38
N GLU A 66 -0.97 -10.43 2.21
CA GLU A 66 -1.99 -11.48 2.25
C GLU A 66 -2.72 -11.53 3.61
N THR A 67 -2.01 -11.35 4.72
CA THR A 67 -2.61 -11.26 6.06
C THR A 67 -3.60 -10.10 6.14
N SER A 68 -3.22 -8.94 5.64
CA SER A 68 -4.08 -7.75 5.59
C SER A 68 -5.31 -7.97 4.72
N LEU A 69 -5.14 -8.53 3.51
CA LEU A 69 -6.24 -8.80 2.58
C LEU A 69 -7.21 -9.87 3.12
N LYS A 70 -6.71 -10.93 3.75
CA LYS A 70 -7.55 -11.96 4.41
C LYS A 70 -8.45 -11.39 5.51
N ALA A 71 -7.95 -10.41 6.25
CA ALA A 71 -8.70 -9.76 7.32
C ALA A 71 -9.91 -8.94 6.83
N ALA A 72 -9.99 -8.64 5.54
CA ALA A 72 -11.12 -7.93 4.93
C ALA A 72 -12.41 -8.75 4.91
N GLY A 73 -12.31 -10.09 4.96
CA GLY A 73 -13.46 -10.97 4.76
C GLY A 73 -14.07 -10.80 3.37
N GLU A 74 -15.37 -10.59 3.30
CA GLU A 74 -16.11 -10.42 2.04
C GLU A 74 -16.34 -8.95 1.64
N LYS A 75 -15.74 -7.99 2.38
CA LYS A 75 -15.93 -6.57 2.08
C LYS A 75 -15.11 -6.13 0.86
N PRO A 76 -15.61 -5.16 0.07
CA PRO A 76 -14.84 -4.51 -0.98
C PRO A 76 -13.53 -3.94 -0.42
N ILE A 77 -12.42 -4.21 -1.11
CA ILE A 77 -11.09 -3.89 -0.60
C ILE A 77 -10.52 -2.65 -1.27
N LEU A 78 -10.15 -1.67 -0.44
CA LEU A 78 -9.28 -0.55 -0.78
C LEU A 78 -7.88 -0.88 -0.25
N CYS A 79 -6.93 -1.13 -1.14
CA CYS A 79 -5.55 -1.48 -0.78
C CYS A 79 -4.64 -0.26 -0.88
N PHE A 80 -3.79 -0.06 0.13
CA PHE A 80 -2.81 1.01 0.17
C PHE A 80 -1.40 0.43 0.29
N LEU A 81 -0.54 0.77 -0.66
CA LEU A 81 0.86 0.37 -0.68
C LEU A 81 1.75 1.61 -0.73
N HIS A 82 2.89 1.60 -0.05
CA HIS A 82 3.85 2.66 -0.28
C HIS A 82 4.58 2.45 -1.60
N TYR A 83 5.19 1.28 -1.81
CA TYR A 83 5.83 0.97 -3.07
C TYR A 83 4.80 0.57 -4.13
N PRO A 84 4.92 1.12 -5.36
CA PRO A 84 4.02 0.76 -6.44
C PRO A 84 4.21 -0.71 -6.83
N PRO A 85 3.13 -1.49 -7.00
CA PRO A 85 3.22 -2.86 -7.51
C PRO A 85 3.49 -2.88 -9.02
N LEU A 86 3.24 -1.77 -9.70
CA LEU A 86 3.52 -1.56 -11.12
C LEU A 86 3.78 -0.07 -11.41
N TYR A 87 4.69 0.18 -12.33
CA TYR A 87 4.93 1.47 -12.95
C TYR A 87 5.61 1.24 -14.30
N GLN A 88 5.75 2.26 -15.12
CA GLN A 88 6.32 2.11 -16.46
C GLN A 88 7.72 1.48 -16.42
N GLY A 89 7.83 0.30 -17.00
CA GLY A 89 9.05 -0.53 -17.03
C GLY A 89 9.24 -1.47 -15.84
N TYR A 90 8.23 -1.61 -14.95
CA TYR A 90 8.28 -2.51 -13.81
C TYR A 90 6.91 -3.07 -13.44
N GLU A 91 6.88 -4.35 -13.11
CA GLU A 91 5.74 -5.04 -12.49
C GLU A 91 6.23 -6.01 -11.42
N CYS A 92 5.45 -6.17 -10.35
CA CYS A 92 5.61 -7.22 -9.36
C CYS A 92 4.45 -8.23 -9.51
N PRO A 93 4.63 -9.30 -10.31
CA PRO A 93 3.54 -10.23 -10.60
C PRO A 93 2.96 -10.90 -9.37
N GLU A 94 3.76 -11.11 -8.32
CA GLU A 94 3.33 -11.73 -7.07
C GLU A 94 2.33 -10.85 -6.32
N ILE A 95 2.58 -9.54 -6.24
CA ILE A 95 1.64 -8.60 -5.63
C ILE A 95 0.38 -8.50 -6.49
N LEU A 96 0.52 -8.36 -7.81
CA LEU A 96 -0.63 -8.26 -8.72
C LEU A 96 -1.54 -9.50 -8.63
N LYS A 97 -0.96 -10.71 -8.52
CA LYS A 97 -1.71 -11.95 -8.31
C LYS A 97 -2.47 -11.96 -6.97
N LEU A 98 -1.89 -11.40 -5.91
CA LEU A 98 -2.60 -11.27 -4.63
C LEU A 98 -3.78 -10.30 -4.75
N LEU A 99 -3.57 -9.14 -5.36
CA LEU A 99 -4.65 -8.17 -5.57
C LEU A 99 -5.81 -8.78 -6.38
N ASP A 100 -5.51 -9.52 -7.44
CA ASP A 100 -6.52 -10.20 -8.25
C ASP A 100 -7.24 -11.33 -7.48
N ARG A 101 -6.48 -12.17 -6.75
CA ARG A 101 -7.03 -13.28 -5.94
C ARG A 101 -8.04 -12.79 -4.89
N TYR A 102 -7.77 -11.67 -4.26
CA TYR A 102 -8.63 -11.09 -3.22
C TYR A 102 -9.64 -10.09 -3.78
N ASN A 103 -9.78 -9.98 -5.11
CA ASN A 103 -10.69 -9.07 -5.80
C ASN A 103 -10.55 -7.63 -5.29
N VAL A 104 -9.31 -7.15 -5.15
CA VAL A 104 -9.05 -5.78 -4.71
C VAL A 104 -9.64 -4.80 -5.72
N GLU A 105 -10.57 -3.98 -5.27
CA GLU A 105 -11.28 -3.02 -6.12
C GLU A 105 -10.36 -1.87 -6.55
N ARG A 106 -9.59 -1.35 -5.60
CA ARG A 106 -8.67 -0.23 -5.83
C ARG A 106 -7.36 -0.43 -5.07
N CYS A 107 -6.25 -0.17 -5.75
CA CYS A 107 -4.92 -0.10 -5.17
C CYS A 107 -4.37 1.33 -5.31
N CYS A 108 -4.22 2.00 -4.18
CA CYS A 108 -3.57 3.30 -4.08
C CYS A 108 -2.11 3.10 -3.67
N TYR A 109 -1.18 3.78 -4.33
CA TYR A 109 0.24 3.66 -4.04
C TYR A 109 0.93 5.02 -4.01
N GLY A 110 2.08 5.08 -3.32
CA GLY A 110 2.91 6.27 -3.19
C GLY A 110 4.27 6.12 -3.86
N HIS A 111 5.32 6.57 -3.18
CA HIS A 111 6.73 6.44 -3.48
C HIS A 111 7.24 7.24 -4.70
N LEU A 112 6.49 7.33 -5.78
CA LEU A 112 6.90 8.07 -6.98
C LEU A 112 6.74 9.57 -6.74
N HIS A 113 7.87 10.30 -6.70
CA HIS A 113 7.93 11.74 -6.48
C HIS A 113 8.69 12.45 -7.59
N GLY A 114 8.46 13.75 -7.74
CA GLY A 114 9.17 14.59 -8.69
C GLY A 114 9.13 14.06 -10.14
N PRO A 115 10.27 14.01 -10.85
CA PRO A 115 10.30 13.57 -12.26
C PRO A 115 9.84 12.12 -12.47
N VAL A 116 9.93 11.27 -11.43
CA VAL A 116 9.56 9.83 -11.51
C VAL A 116 8.04 9.63 -11.57
N ILE A 117 7.25 10.63 -11.17
CA ILE A 117 5.78 10.62 -11.26
C ILE A 117 5.29 10.28 -12.68
N ARG A 118 6.01 10.70 -13.73
CA ARG A 118 5.63 10.40 -15.13
C ARG A 118 5.66 8.89 -15.46
N ARG A 119 6.32 8.08 -14.65
CA ARG A 119 6.36 6.61 -14.82
C ARG A 119 5.16 5.92 -14.15
N ARG A 120 4.27 6.64 -13.50
CA ARG A 120 3.08 6.08 -12.86
C ARG A 120 2.19 5.38 -13.88
N ILE A 121 1.51 4.34 -13.41
CA ILE A 121 0.41 3.69 -14.12
C ILE A 121 -0.86 3.93 -13.31
N GLU A 122 -1.87 4.52 -13.93
CA GLU A 122 -3.19 4.74 -13.36
C GLU A 122 -4.26 4.11 -14.24
N GLY A 123 -5.44 3.88 -13.68
CA GLY A 123 -6.54 3.21 -14.36
C GLY A 123 -6.63 1.73 -14.00
N THR A 124 -7.43 0.98 -14.75
CA THR A 124 -7.72 -0.43 -14.44
C THR A 124 -6.71 -1.36 -15.10
N CYS A 125 -6.11 -2.24 -14.30
CA CYS A 125 -5.32 -3.37 -14.76
C CYS A 125 -5.90 -4.64 -14.11
N GLY A 126 -6.32 -5.62 -14.91
CA GLY A 126 -7.11 -6.74 -14.42
C GLY A 126 -8.44 -6.26 -13.82
N LYS A 127 -8.70 -6.60 -12.56
CA LYS A 127 -9.90 -6.18 -11.82
C LYS A 127 -9.65 -4.97 -10.92
N THR A 128 -8.40 -4.55 -10.74
CA THR A 128 -8.00 -3.52 -9.79
C THR A 128 -7.80 -2.17 -10.48
N ALA A 129 -8.38 -1.13 -9.93
CA ALA A 129 -8.12 0.25 -10.33
C ALA A 129 -6.91 0.81 -9.56
N PHE A 130 -5.86 1.25 -10.27
CA PHE A 130 -4.63 1.79 -9.70
C PHE A 130 -4.63 3.32 -9.68
N SER A 131 -4.11 3.90 -8.60
CA SER A 131 -3.97 5.36 -8.46
C SER A 131 -2.71 5.72 -7.69
N LEU A 132 -1.93 6.65 -8.22
CA LEU A 132 -0.86 7.30 -7.47
C LEU A 132 -1.47 8.31 -6.48
N ILE A 133 -0.98 8.30 -5.23
CA ILE A 133 -1.43 9.20 -4.18
C ILE A 133 -0.26 9.94 -3.49
N SER A 134 0.87 10.09 -4.17
CA SER A 134 1.97 10.91 -3.67
C SER A 134 1.55 12.37 -3.51
N ALA A 135 1.93 12.99 -2.41
CA ALA A 135 1.45 14.31 -2.03
C ALA A 135 1.77 15.40 -3.06
N ASP A 136 2.97 15.40 -3.62
CA ASP A 136 3.40 16.33 -4.66
C ASP A 136 2.64 16.11 -5.99
N TYR A 137 2.32 14.87 -6.32
CA TYR A 137 1.47 14.55 -7.47
C TYR A 137 0.04 15.09 -7.31
N LEU A 138 -0.51 15.00 -6.11
CA LEU A 138 -1.84 15.53 -5.78
C LEU A 138 -1.85 17.05 -5.51
N GLY A 139 -0.71 17.73 -5.61
CA GLY A 139 -0.60 19.15 -5.26
C GLY A 139 -0.92 19.43 -3.80
N PHE A 140 -0.66 18.46 -2.91
CA PHE A 140 -0.99 18.50 -1.47
C PHE A 140 -2.48 18.66 -1.17
N VAL A 141 -3.34 18.27 -2.10
CA VAL A 141 -4.81 18.26 -1.93
C VAL A 141 -5.28 16.81 -1.74
N PRO A 142 -6.08 16.51 -0.70
CA PRO A 142 -6.64 15.18 -0.51
C PRO A 142 -7.46 14.70 -1.69
N LYS A 143 -7.23 13.45 -2.13
CA LYS A 143 -7.99 12.79 -3.19
C LYS A 143 -9.10 11.93 -2.58
N LYS A 144 -10.34 12.15 -2.98
CA LYS A 144 -11.46 11.27 -2.62
C LYS A 144 -11.26 9.91 -3.30
N ILE A 145 -11.25 8.83 -2.51
CA ILE A 145 -11.00 7.46 -2.98
C ILE A 145 -12.30 6.68 -3.16
N CYS A 146 -13.26 6.85 -2.26
CA CYS A 146 -14.57 6.19 -2.33
C CYS A 146 -15.68 7.09 -1.80
N GLU A 147 -16.91 6.72 -2.04
CA GLU A 147 -18.10 7.22 -1.33
C GLU A 147 -18.49 6.22 -0.25
N ILE A 148 -19.11 6.70 0.82
CA ILE A 148 -19.61 5.88 1.93
C ILE A 148 -21.09 5.61 1.67
#